data_0a6658aa06ad0219cadc88d9e6d1baca
#
_entry.id   0a6658aa06ad0219cadc88d9e6d1baca
#
_cell.length_a   1.000
_cell.length_b   1.000
_cell.length_c   1.000
_cell.angle_alpha   90.00
_cell.angle_beta   90.00
_cell.angle_gamma   90.00
#
_symmetry.space_group_name_H-M   'P 1'
#
loop_
_entity.id
_entity.type
_entity.pdbx_description
1 polymer ?
#
loop_
_entity_poly.entity_id
_entity_poly.type
_entity_poly.pdbx_seq_one_letter_code
_entity_poly.pdbx_strand_id
1 'polypeptide(L)'
;MKRRTIVTSLAAAAVAAPFVKANAQAPLTLNGAVQFNDDHAFNKALLKFEELVKKYYGKPINFVLHRNSSLGLEKQYFEYMAQGKAVDYSIVSPAHMSTFSKAAPFIDAPFLFRDLAHWNKVLDADLLKPVADEIAQKADVMLIGYAGGGTRNIFANKPVTNLTEIKGLKVRVQGAPIWSKTFSAAGMAPTVIAYNEVYNAIQNNVIAAGENEAAGVETMKFYEVAPHLAMTEHAITIRPICFSGKTFKTLPKDLQDAVIKAGKEAGAYGRQIESSEDEQKLVAMEKSGKLKRVPFKDRAAMKKLVDPVMEAYAKEIGADAIFSKIVALN
;
A
#
# COMPACT_ATOMS: atom_id res chain seq x y z
N MET A 1 79.49 43.84 -48.41
CA MET A 1 79.42 43.28 -47.05
C MET A 1 77.93 42.98 -46.75
N LYS A 2 77.52 41.70 -46.74
CA LYS A 2 76.12 41.26 -46.48
C LYS A 2 76.02 40.76 -45.05
N ARG A 3 75.20 41.38 -44.21
CA ARG A 3 74.90 40.91 -42.84
C ARG A 3 73.79 39.85 -42.94
N ARG A 4 74.03 38.65 -42.43
CA ARG A 4 73.06 37.58 -42.26
C ARG A 4 72.41 37.74 -40.89
N THR A 5 71.07 37.92 -40.86
CA THR A 5 70.25 37.89 -39.65
C THR A 5 69.78 36.45 -39.41
N ILE A 6 70.15 35.91 -38.27
CA ILE A 6 69.70 34.58 -37.82
C ILE A 6 68.36 34.80 -37.08
N VAL A 7 67.30 34.19 -37.61
CA VAL A 7 65.99 34.15 -36.95
C VAL A 7 65.89 32.83 -36.16
N THR A 8 65.91 32.91 -34.85
CA THR A 8 65.68 31.75 -33.97
C THR A 8 64.17 31.58 -33.72
N SER A 9 63.62 30.48 -34.27
CA SER A 9 62.21 30.07 -34.09
C SER A 9 62.09 29.33 -32.80
N LEU A 10 61.38 29.91 -31.80
CA LEU A 10 60.90 29.19 -30.63
C LEU A 10 59.68 28.38 -31.01
N ALA A 11 59.79 27.05 -31.00
CA ALA A 11 58.64 26.13 -31.07
C ALA A 11 57.98 26.00 -29.69
N ALA A 12 56.80 26.55 -29.54
CA ALA A 12 55.95 26.33 -28.36
C ALA A 12 55.27 24.94 -28.47
N ALA A 13 55.70 23.99 -27.68
CA ALA A 13 55.03 22.70 -27.53
C ALA A 13 53.73 22.89 -26.74
N ALA A 14 52.58 22.91 -27.42
CA ALA A 14 51.27 22.87 -26.77
C ALA A 14 51.04 21.46 -26.21
N VAL A 15 51.08 21.32 -24.89
CA VAL A 15 50.66 20.08 -24.21
C VAL A 15 49.15 20.01 -24.32
N ALA A 16 48.64 19.18 -25.23
CA ALA A 16 47.23 18.83 -25.30
C ALA A 16 46.89 17.87 -24.11
N ALA A 17 46.39 18.41 -23.03
CA ALA A 17 45.77 17.59 -21.99
C ALA A 17 44.52 16.88 -22.57
N PRO A 18 44.37 15.57 -22.42
CA PRO A 18 43.17 14.90 -22.87
C PRO A 18 41.99 15.39 -22.01
N PHE A 19 41.06 16.10 -22.63
CA PHE A 19 39.76 16.36 -22.05
C PHE A 19 39.03 15.01 -21.95
N VAL A 20 39.15 14.32 -20.82
CA VAL A 20 38.27 13.22 -20.47
C VAL A 20 36.88 13.84 -20.28
N LYS A 21 36.05 13.79 -21.32
CA LYS A 21 34.61 14.02 -21.16
C LYS A 21 34.11 12.95 -20.22
N ALA A 22 33.95 13.27 -18.93
CA ALA A 22 33.14 12.49 -18.04
C ALA A 22 31.73 12.46 -18.64
N ASN A 23 31.38 11.36 -19.32
CA ASN A 23 29.98 11.12 -19.66
C ASN A 23 29.23 11.01 -18.34
N ALA A 24 28.70 12.12 -17.86
CA ALA A 24 27.75 12.12 -16.77
C ALA A 24 26.53 11.34 -17.27
N GLN A 25 26.46 10.07 -16.91
CA GLN A 25 25.28 9.25 -17.20
C GLN A 25 24.07 9.98 -16.58
N ALA A 26 23.01 10.14 -17.37
CA ALA A 26 21.80 10.80 -16.88
C ALA A 26 21.35 10.12 -15.57
N PRO A 27 20.91 10.89 -14.57
CA PRO A 27 20.43 10.31 -13.31
C PRO A 27 19.37 9.27 -13.58
N LEU A 28 19.49 8.12 -12.88
CA LEU A 28 18.46 7.08 -12.92
C LEU A 28 17.11 7.69 -12.47
N THR A 29 16.05 7.33 -13.17
CA THR A 29 14.69 7.75 -12.81
C THR A 29 13.86 6.54 -12.40
N LEU A 30 13.25 6.59 -11.22
CA LEU A 30 12.30 5.59 -10.73
C LEU A 30 10.88 6.15 -10.80
N ASN A 31 9.96 5.34 -11.33
CA ASN A 31 8.56 5.70 -11.50
C ASN A 31 7.72 5.04 -10.41
N GLY A 32 7.00 5.86 -9.64
CA GLY A 32 6.06 5.42 -8.62
C GLY A 32 4.62 5.59 -9.07
N ALA A 33 3.69 4.83 -8.46
CA ALA A 33 2.26 5.00 -8.66
C ALA A 33 1.51 4.95 -7.33
N VAL A 34 0.48 5.80 -7.20
CA VAL A 34 -0.43 5.81 -6.05
C VAL A 34 -1.84 6.22 -6.49
N GLN A 35 -2.85 5.57 -5.88
CA GLN A 35 -4.25 5.78 -6.25
C GLN A 35 -4.80 7.13 -5.80
N PHE A 36 -4.23 7.72 -4.75
CA PHE A 36 -4.75 8.90 -4.05
C PHE A 36 -3.95 10.18 -4.31
N ASN A 37 -4.48 11.30 -3.82
CA ASN A 37 -3.87 12.63 -3.89
C ASN A 37 -2.78 12.83 -2.81
N ASP A 38 -2.20 14.05 -2.77
CA ASP A 38 -1.07 14.39 -1.90
C ASP A 38 -1.42 14.36 -0.40
N ASP A 39 -2.69 14.56 -0.04
CA ASP A 39 -3.12 14.60 1.36
C ASP A 39 -3.24 13.20 1.98
N HIS A 40 -3.35 12.17 1.17
CA HIS A 40 -3.52 10.81 1.65
C HIS A 40 -2.23 10.23 2.26
N ALA A 41 -2.36 9.50 3.37
CA ALA A 41 -1.22 8.90 4.09
C ALA A 41 -0.34 8.02 3.19
N PHE A 42 -0.92 7.31 2.21
CA PHE A 42 -0.15 6.47 1.29
C PHE A 42 0.77 7.29 0.38
N ASN A 43 0.30 8.44 -0.10
CA ASN A 43 1.15 9.35 -0.87
C ASN A 43 2.28 9.92 -0.02
N LYS A 44 1.96 10.34 1.21
CA LYS A 44 2.97 10.83 2.19
C LYS A 44 4.04 9.75 2.47
N ALA A 45 3.64 8.47 2.60
CA ALA A 45 4.57 7.36 2.79
C ALA A 45 5.51 7.16 1.59
N LEU A 46 5.00 7.23 0.35
CA LEU A 46 5.84 7.13 -0.85
C LEU A 46 6.77 8.32 -1.03
N LEU A 47 6.32 9.55 -0.75
CA LEU A 47 7.20 10.72 -0.76
C LEU A 47 8.30 10.61 0.30
N LYS A 48 7.98 10.05 1.47
CA LYS A 48 9.00 9.75 2.49
C LYS A 48 9.98 8.67 2.03
N PHE A 49 9.53 7.67 1.32
CA PHE A 49 10.39 6.67 0.70
C PHE A 49 11.39 7.32 -0.28
N GLU A 50 10.92 8.18 -1.17
CA GLU A 50 11.77 8.89 -2.15
C GLU A 50 12.82 9.78 -1.46
N GLU A 51 12.40 10.53 -0.42
CA GLU A 51 13.30 11.35 0.41
C GLU A 51 14.41 10.50 1.03
N LEU A 52 14.03 9.37 1.64
CA LEU A 52 14.96 8.48 2.32
C LEU A 52 15.90 7.77 1.36
N VAL A 53 15.43 7.35 0.19
CA VAL A 53 16.31 6.77 -0.86
C VAL A 53 17.36 7.79 -1.28
N LYS A 54 16.97 9.04 -1.58
CA LYS A 54 17.91 10.12 -1.91
C LYS A 54 18.94 10.33 -0.80
N LYS A 55 18.50 10.33 0.45
CA LYS A 55 19.37 10.50 1.62
C LYS A 55 20.40 9.36 1.76
N TYR A 56 19.97 8.10 1.60
CA TYR A 56 20.84 6.95 1.83
C TYR A 56 21.72 6.62 0.63
N TYR A 57 21.23 6.85 -0.58
CA TYR A 57 22.02 6.67 -1.78
C TYR A 57 23.08 7.75 -1.96
N GLY A 58 22.80 9.01 -1.62
CA GLY A 58 23.75 10.13 -1.67
C GLY A 58 24.26 10.50 -3.05
N LYS A 59 23.71 9.92 -4.12
CA LYS A 59 24.04 10.20 -5.51
C LYS A 59 22.79 10.70 -6.26
N PRO A 60 22.95 11.37 -7.43
CA PRO A 60 21.82 11.84 -8.22
C PRO A 60 20.87 10.70 -8.60
N ILE A 61 19.58 10.86 -8.26
CA ILE A 61 18.48 9.98 -8.62
C ILE A 61 17.20 10.79 -8.72
N ASN A 62 16.37 10.50 -9.72
CA ASN A 62 15.08 11.13 -9.94
C ASN A 62 13.93 10.19 -9.59
N PHE A 63 12.82 10.78 -9.14
CA PHE A 63 11.57 10.09 -8.89
C PHE A 63 10.43 10.79 -9.62
N VAL A 64 9.52 10.01 -10.21
CA VAL A 64 8.27 10.50 -10.80
C VAL A 64 7.14 9.71 -10.17
N LEU A 65 6.38 10.36 -9.27
CA LEU A 65 5.24 9.73 -8.62
C LEU A 65 3.93 10.06 -9.36
N HIS A 66 3.34 9.07 -9.97
CA HIS A 66 2.06 9.14 -10.67
C HIS A 66 0.91 8.97 -9.68
N ARG A 67 0.12 10.04 -9.48
CA ARG A 67 -0.95 10.15 -8.48
C ARG A 67 -2.33 10.00 -9.09
N ASN A 68 -3.36 9.92 -8.23
CA ASN A 68 -4.78 9.96 -8.61
C ASN A 68 -5.16 8.90 -9.65
N SER A 69 -4.63 7.69 -9.49
CA SER A 69 -4.88 6.57 -10.42
C SER A 69 -4.51 6.86 -11.88
N SER A 70 -3.59 7.81 -12.16
CA SER A 70 -3.21 8.18 -13.55
C SER A 70 -2.60 7.02 -14.35
N LEU A 71 -2.07 5.98 -13.67
CA LEU A 71 -1.59 4.73 -14.27
C LEU A 71 -2.53 3.54 -13.98
N GLY A 72 -3.79 3.80 -13.63
CA GLY A 72 -4.79 2.79 -13.27
C GLY A 72 -4.93 2.58 -11.76
N LEU A 73 -5.56 1.47 -11.35
CA LEU A 73 -5.79 1.10 -9.96
C LEU A 73 -4.64 0.20 -9.43
N GLU A 74 -4.65 -0.07 -8.13
CA GLU A 74 -3.60 -0.83 -7.43
C GLU A 74 -3.26 -2.17 -8.11
N LYS A 75 -4.25 -2.89 -8.61
CA LYS A 75 -4.02 -4.14 -9.34
C LYS A 75 -3.18 -3.93 -10.60
N GLN A 76 -3.49 -2.88 -11.39
CA GLN A 76 -2.79 -2.63 -12.65
C GLN A 76 -1.33 -2.25 -12.42
N TYR A 77 -1.03 -1.33 -11.49
CA TYR A 77 0.36 -0.98 -11.27
C TYR A 77 1.16 -2.05 -10.49
N PHE A 78 0.50 -2.94 -9.74
CA PHE A 78 1.17 -4.14 -9.24
C PHE A 78 1.58 -5.08 -10.40
N GLU A 79 0.70 -5.27 -11.38
CA GLU A 79 0.98 -6.02 -12.60
C GLU A 79 2.12 -5.38 -13.41
N TYR A 80 2.18 -4.04 -13.49
CA TYR A 80 3.29 -3.33 -14.15
C TYR A 80 4.61 -3.57 -13.43
N MET A 81 4.66 -3.52 -12.11
CA MET A 81 5.86 -3.86 -11.34
C MET A 81 6.30 -5.31 -11.58
N ALA A 82 5.38 -6.26 -11.59
CA ALA A 82 5.66 -7.67 -11.88
C ALA A 82 6.22 -7.90 -13.27
N GLN A 83 5.79 -7.09 -14.24
CA GLN A 83 6.31 -7.12 -15.61
C GLN A 83 7.62 -6.33 -15.77
N GLY A 84 8.02 -5.51 -14.80
CA GLY A 84 9.13 -4.56 -14.91
C GLY A 84 8.88 -3.46 -15.92
N LYS A 85 7.65 -2.92 -15.96
CA LYS A 85 7.20 -1.91 -16.91
C LYS A 85 6.51 -0.77 -16.18
N ALA A 86 6.69 0.45 -16.64
CA ALA A 86 6.00 1.68 -16.26
C ALA A 86 6.03 2.07 -14.77
N VAL A 87 6.10 1.11 -13.83
CA VAL A 87 6.10 1.36 -12.38
C VAL A 87 7.19 0.55 -11.71
N ASP A 88 8.07 1.22 -10.97
CA ASP A 88 9.17 0.63 -10.22
C ASP A 88 8.79 0.41 -8.75
N TYR A 89 8.02 1.33 -8.16
CA TYR A 89 7.57 1.23 -6.76
C TYR A 89 6.14 1.74 -6.61
N SER A 90 5.44 1.23 -5.62
CA SER A 90 4.07 1.63 -5.32
C SER A 90 3.67 1.21 -3.91
N ILE A 91 2.46 1.58 -3.49
CA ILE A 91 1.81 1.10 -2.28
C ILE A 91 0.53 0.38 -2.67
N VAL A 92 0.36 -0.89 -2.25
CA VAL A 92 -0.68 -1.78 -2.80
C VAL A 92 -1.35 -2.60 -1.71
N SER A 93 -2.67 -2.76 -1.78
CA SER A 93 -3.38 -3.72 -0.92
C SER A 93 -2.97 -5.16 -1.24
N PRO A 94 -2.67 -5.98 -0.23
CA PRO A 94 -2.41 -7.41 -0.40
C PRO A 94 -3.50 -8.15 -1.17
N ALA A 95 -4.76 -7.72 -1.06
CA ALA A 95 -5.88 -8.29 -1.81
C ALA A 95 -5.68 -8.23 -3.34
N HIS A 96 -5.01 -7.19 -3.85
CA HIS A 96 -4.75 -7.03 -5.29
C HIS A 96 -3.57 -7.87 -5.81
N MET A 97 -2.84 -8.54 -4.92
CA MET A 97 -1.74 -9.46 -5.25
C MET A 97 -2.24 -10.91 -5.41
N SER A 98 -3.53 -11.18 -5.13
CA SER A 98 -4.12 -12.53 -5.07
C SER A 98 -4.03 -13.32 -6.38
N THR A 99 -3.93 -12.66 -7.53
CA THR A 99 -3.72 -13.32 -8.84
C THR A 99 -2.33 -13.93 -8.98
N PHE A 100 -1.35 -13.47 -8.20
CA PHE A 100 0.02 -13.99 -8.17
C PHE A 100 0.25 -14.94 -7.00
N SER A 101 -0.22 -14.57 -5.81
CA SER A 101 -0.12 -15.38 -4.60
C SER A 101 -1.46 -15.45 -3.86
N LYS A 102 -1.98 -16.66 -3.69
CA LYS A 102 -3.19 -16.89 -2.89
C LYS A 102 -2.98 -16.57 -1.40
N ALA A 103 -1.73 -16.55 -0.95
CA ALA A 103 -1.37 -16.21 0.43
C ALA A 103 -1.31 -14.68 0.66
N ALA A 104 -1.13 -13.87 -0.38
CA ALA A 104 -0.97 -12.42 -0.21
C ALA A 104 -2.10 -11.76 0.59
N PRO A 105 -3.39 -12.05 0.36
CA PRO A 105 -4.49 -11.47 1.14
C PRO A 105 -4.52 -11.87 2.62
N PHE A 106 -3.68 -12.81 3.06
CA PHE A 106 -3.52 -13.13 4.48
C PHE A 106 -2.95 -11.93 5.25
N ILE A 107 -2.10 -11.13 4.61
CA ILE A 107 -1.43 -9.98 5.25
C ILE A 107 -2.43 -8.96 5.80
N ASP A 108 -3.56 -8.72 5.12
CA ASP A 108 -4.58 -7.75 5.52
C ASP A 108 -5.97 -8.39 5.80
N ALA A 109 -5.98 -9.68 6.12
CA ALA A 109 -7.23 -10.42 6.32
C ALA A 109 -8.04 -9.84 7.50
N PRO A 110 -9.40 -9.79 7.38
CA PRO A 110 -10.23 -9.30 8.46
C PRO A 110 -10.07 -10.10 9.74
N PHE A 111 -10.06 -9.40 10.88
CA PHE A 111 -9.89 -9.96 12.24
C PHE A 111 -8.56 -10.68 12.52
N LEU A 112 -7.59 -10.64 11.60
CA LEU A 112 -6.26 -11.25 11.82
C LEU A 112 -5.52 -10.57 12.99
N PHE A 113 -5.59 -9.25 13.06
CA PHE A 113 -4.95 -8.47 14.10
C PHE A 113 -6.00 -7.94 15.09
N ARG A 114 -5.65 -7.95 16.39
CA ARG A 114 -6.52 -7.42 17.45
C ARG A 114 -6.62 -5.91 17.41
N ASP A 115 -5.48 -5.26 17.24
CA ASP A 115 -5.29 -3.82 17.23
C ASP A 115 -3.95 -3.45 16.59
N LEU A 116 -3.66 -2.16 16.51
CA LEU A 116 -2.43 -1.61 15.93
C LEU A 116 -1.17 -2.08 16.69
N ALA A 117 -1.25 -2.19 18.01
CA ALA A 117 -0.11 -2.62 18.84
C ALA A 117 0.23 -4.09 18.54
N HIS A 118 -0.78 -4.94 18.42
CA HIS A 118 -0.61 -6.33 18.02
C HIS A 118 0.01 -6.45 16.62
N TRP A 119 -0.49 -5.67 15.65
CA TRP A 119 0.09 -5.67 14.30
C TRP A 119 1.56 -5.25 14.31
N ASN A 120 1.93 -4.18 15.03
CA ASN A 120 3.33 -3.79 15.16
C ASN A 120 4.20 -4.91 15.74
N LYS A 121 3.74 -5.61 16.76
CA LYS A 121 4.47 -6.79 17.30
C LYS A 121 4.66 -7.90 16.27
N VAL A 122 3.64 -8.16 15.44
CA VAL A 122 3.73 -9.14 14.34
C VAL A 122 4.78 -8.73 13.31
N LEU A 123 4.85 -7.43 12.97
CA LEU A 123 5.87 -6.89 12.08
C LEU A 123 7.28 -6.95 12.69
N ASP A 124 7.42 -6.59 13.97
CA ASP A 124 8.70 -6.62 14.69
C ASP A 124 9.24 -8.07 14.82
N ALA A 125 8.33 -9.04 14.94
CA ALA A 125 8.66 -10.47 14.95
C ALA A 125 8.86 -11.08 13.54
N ASP A 126 8.73 -10.28 12.48
CA ASP A 126 8.86 -10.67 11.05
C ASP A 126 7.99 -11.88 10.66
N LEU A 127 6.84 -12.06 11.32
CA LEU A 127 5.96 -13.21 11.10
C LEU A 127 5.34 -13.26 9.72
N LEU A 128 5.25 -12.13 9.01
CA LEU A 128 4.71 -12.06 7.65
C LEU A 128 5.75 -12.34 6.56
N LYS A 129 7.04 -12.50 6.94
CA LYS A 129 8.12 -12.71 5.99
C LYS A 129 7.90 -13.90 5.04
N PRO A 130 7.44 -15.08 5.46
CA PRO A 130 7.22 -16.18 4.54
C PRO A 130 6.21 -15.88 3.44
N VAL A 131 5.16 -15.10 3.76
CA VAL A 131 4.16 -14.65 2.77
C VAL A 131 4.75 -13.60 1.83
N ALA A 132 5.55 -12.67 2.35
CA ALA A 132 6.25 -11.68 1.53
C ALA A 132 7.27 -12.35 0.58
N ASP A 133 8.01 -13.36 1.05
CA ASP A 133 8.94 -14.13 0.23
C ASP A 133 8.21 -14.89 -0.90
N GLU A 134 7.03 -15.47 -0.62
CA GLU A 134 6.20 -16.12 -1.64
C GLU A 134 5.75 -15.13 -2.72
N ILE A 135 5.32 -13.92 -2.33
CA ILE A 135 4.94 -12.87 -3.27
C ILE A 135 6.14 -12.48 -4.14
N ALA A 136 7.31 -12.28 -3.52
CA ALA A 136 8.54 -11.95 -4.25
C ALA A 136 8.93 -13.04 -5.24
N GLN A 137 8.78 -14.30 -4.86
CA GLN A 137 9.07 -15.44 -5.73
C GLN A 137 8.10 -15.54 -6.92
N LYS A 138 6.79 -15.37 -6.67
CA LYS A 138 5.75 -15.60 -7.67
C LYS A 138 5.49 -14.40 -8.57
N ALA A 139 5.58 -13.18 -8.04
CA ALA A 139 5.30 -11.95 -8.77
C ALA A 139 6.56 -11.19 -9.21
N ASP A 140 7.74 -11.55 -8.69
CA ASP A 140 8.96 -10.75 -8.81
C ASP A 140 8.73 -9.30 -8.34
N VAL A 141 7.99 -9.13 -7.23
CA VAL A 141 7.73 -7.86 -6.56
C VAL A 141 8.05 -8.02 -5.08
N MET A 142 8.91 -7.16 -4.58
CA MET A 142 9.37 -7.17 -3.19
C MET A 142 8.48 -6.32 -2.31
N LEU A 143 8.11 -6.79 -1.12
CA LEU A 143 7.50 -5.97 -0.08
C LEU A 143 8.61 -5.39 0.79
N ILE A 144 8.93 -4.11 0.61
CA ILE A 144 10.08 -3.47 1.24
C ILE A 144 9.75 -2.70 2.52
N GLY A 145 8.47 -2.59 2.87
CA GLY A 145 7.98 -1.94 4.08
C GLY A 145 6.47 -2.06 4.18
N TYR A 146 5.92 -1.77 5.35
CA TYR A 146 4.47 -1.82 5.61
C TYR A 146 3.99 -0.49 6.16
N ALA A 147 3.13 0.20 5.40
CA ALA A 147 2.35 1.35 5.81
C ALA A 147 0.90 0.94 6.09
N GLY A 148 0.04 1.88 6.39
CA GLY A 148 -1.33 1.64 6.80
C GLY A 148 -1.55 2.08 8.25
N GLY A 149 -2.52 1.50 8.93
CA GLY A 149 -2.80 1.74 10.34
C GLY A 149 -4.18 2.30 10.64
N GLY A 150 -4.92 2.72 9.62
CA GLY A 150 -6.31 3.13 9.78
C GLY A 150 -7.23 1.95 10.08
N THR A 151 -8.22 2.16 10.93
CA THR A 151 -9.19 1.13 11.31
C THR A 151 -10.31 1.03 10.27
N ARG A 152 -10.53 -0.17 9.73
CA ARG A 152 -11.56 -0.39 8.71
C ARG A 152 -12.91 -0.66 9.34
N ASN A 153 -13.90 0.08 8.85
CA ASN A 153 -15.27 0.05 9.29
C ASN A 153 -16.24 -0.08 8.11
N ILE A 154 -17.48 -0.52 8.34
CA ILE A 154 -18.50 -0.59 7.30
C ILE A 154 -19.19 0.77 7.19
N PHE A 155 -19.10 1.42 6.03
CA PHE A 155 -19.94 2.56 5.69
C PHE A 155 -21.17 2.09 4.90
N ALA A 156 -22.35 2.63 5.23
CA ALA A 156 -23.62 2.18 4.64
C ALA A 156 -24.60 3.34 4.41
N ASN A 157 -25.52 3.15 3.48
CA ASN A 157 -26.59 4.13 3.18
C ASN A 157 -27.70 4.19 4.25
N LYS A 158 -27.68 3.28 5.23
CA LYS A 158 -28.54 3.24 6.41
C LYS A 158 -27.75 2.90 7.66
N PRO A 159 -28.25 3.26 8.87
CA PRO A 159 -27.61 2.85 10.12
C PRO A 159 -27.58 1.33 10.24
N VAL A 160 -26.46 0.80 10.77
CA VAL A 160 -26.24 -0.63 11.03
C VAL A 160 -25.61 -0.76 12.41
N THR A 161 -26.28 -1.42 13.36
CA THR A 161 -25.87 -1.47 14.77
C THR A 161 -25.56 -2.88 15.29
N ASN A 162 -25.95 -3.93 14.54
CA ASN A 162 -25.89 -5.32 14.99
C ASN A 162 -25.91 -6.32 13.81
N LEU A 163 -25.69 -7.61 14.12
CA LEU A 163 -25.67 -8.69 13.12
C LEU A 163 -27.00 -8.90 12.40
N THR A 164 -28.13 -8.62 13.04
CA THR A 164 -29.44 -8.75 12.39
C THR A 164 -29.59 -7.74 11.26
N GLU A 165 -29.14 -6.52 11.47
CA GLU A 165 -29.24 -5.43 10.49
C GLU A 165 -28.27 -5.55 9.31
N ILE A 166 -27.13 -6.27 9.49
CA ILE A 166 -26.22 -6.55 8.37
C ILE A 166 -26.62 -7.78 7.55
N LYS A 167 -27.57 -8.58 8.02
CA LYS A 167 -28.00 -9.79 7.30
C LYS A 167 -28.55 -9.43 5.92
N GLY A 168 -27.94 -10.02 4.88
CA GLY A 168 -28.29 -9.74 3.48
C GLY A 168 -27.85 -8.37 2.96
N LEU A 169 -27.12 -7.56 3.75
CA LEU A 169 -26.62 -6.26 3.31
C LEU A 169 -25.65 -6.45 2.14
N LYS A 170 -25.98 -5.87 1.00
CA LYS A 170 -25.12 -5.87 -0.17
C LYS A 170 -23.92 -4.96 0.08
N VAL A 171 -22.74 -5.55 0.26
CA VAL A 171 -21.52 -4.83 0.60
C VAL A 171 -20.44 -5.04 -0.47
N ARG A 172 -19.79 -3.97 -0.86
CA ARG A 172 -18.60 -4.08 -1.72
C ARG A 172 -17.43 -4.61 -0.91
N VAL A 173 -16.71 -5.56 -1.51
CA VAL A 173 -15.43 -6.06 -0.98
C VAL A 173 -14.33 -5.98 -2.03
N GLN A 174 -13.08 -6.10 -1.57
CA GLN A 174 -11.91 -6.21 -2.43
C GLN A 174 -11.88 -7.55 -3.16
N GLY A 175 -11.14 -7.65 -4.27
CA GLY A 175 -11.08 -8.81 -5.16
C GLY A 175 -10.29 -10.01 -4.62
N ALA A 176 -10.36 -10.30 -3.32
CA ALA A 176 -9.72 -11.45 -2.69
C ALA A 176 -10.75 -12.37 -2.03
N PRO A 177 -10.68 -13.71 -2.22
CA PRO A 177 -11.67 -14.65 -1.71
C PRO A 177 -11.92 -14.57 -0.21
N ILE A 178 -10.87 -14.31 0.60
CA ILE A 178 -11.02 -14.22 2.07
C ILE A 178 -11.96 -13.09 2.49
N TRP A 179 -11.94 -11.95 1.80
CA TRP A 179 -12.84 -10.84 2.08
C TRP A 179 -14.30 -11.23 1.82
N SER A 180 -14.59 -11.86 0.67
CA SER A 180 -15.94 -12.36 0.38
C SER A 180 -16.39 -13.43 1.38
N LYS A 181 -15.53 -14.42 1.68
CA LYS A 181 -15.82 -15.49 2.66
C LYS A 181 -16.14 -14.91 4.04
N THR A 182 -15.35 -13.92 4.50
CA THR A 182 -15.53 -13.26 5.81
C THR A 182 -16.88 -12.56 5.92
N PHE A 183 -17.21 -11.71 4.94
CA PHE A 183 -18.45 -10.97 4.97
C PHE A 183 -19.68 -11.86 4.74
N SER A 184 -19.57 -12.94 3.95
CA SER A 184 -20.61 -13.97 3.84
C SER A 184 -20.83 -14.70 5.16
N ALA A 185 -19.78 -15.07 5.89
CA ALA A 185 -19.89 -15.71 7.20
C ALA A 185 -20.58 -14.81 8.24
N ALA A 186 -20.39 -13.50 8.14
CA ALA A 186 -21.11 -12.51 8.95
C ALA A 186 -22.57 -12.30 8.48
N GLY A 187 -23.03 -12.98 7.44
CA GLY A 187 -24.40 -12.93 6.94
C GLY A 187 -24.68 -11.85 5.88
N MET A 188 -23.68 -11.14 5.42
CA MET A 188 -23.81 -10.12 4.35
C MET A 188 -23.81 -10.76 2.95
N ALA A 189 -24.13 -9.95 1.93
CA ALA A 189 -24.04 -10.29 0.51
C ALA A 189 -22.88 -9.54 -0.15
N PRO A 190 -21.63 -10.05 -0.07
CA PRO A 190 -20.47 -9.36 -0.62
C PRO A 190 -20.46 -9.40 -2.16
N THR A 191 -20.06 -8.30 -2.75
CA THR A 191 -19.89 -8.13 -4.20
C THR A 191 -18.53 -7.50 -4.49
N VAL A 192 -17.77 -8.10 -5.40
CA VAL A 192 -16.49 -7.54 -5.84
C VAL A 192 -16.74 -6.46 -6.88
N ILE A 193 -16.36 -5.23 -6.57
CA ILE A 193 -16.50 -4.06 -7.46
C ILE A 193 -15.18 -3.29 -7.44
N ALA A 194 -14.75 -2.72 -8.57
CA ALA A 194 -13.58 -1.87 -8.65
C ALA A 194 -13.72 -0.65 -7.73
N TYR A 195 -12.62 -0.24 -7.09
CA TYR A 195 -12.69 0.77 -6.01
C TYR A 195 -13.26 2.12 -6.48
N ASN A 196 -12.91 2.55 -7.68
CA ASN A 196 -13.42 3.79 -8.29
C ASN A 196 -14.91 3.73 -8.69
N GLU A 197 -15.52 2.54 -8.70
CA GLU A 197 -16.93 2.35 -9.03
C GLU A 197 -17.84 2.29 -7.80
N VAL A 198 -17.27 2.21 -6.59
CA VAL A 198 -18.02 2.00 -5.34
C VAL A 198 -19.01 3.13 -5.08
N TYR A 199 -18.61 4.39 -5.27
CA TYR A 199 -19.48 5.55 -5.09
C TYR A 199 -20.74 5.43 -5.97
N ASN A 200 -20.55 5.22 -7.26
CA ASN A 200 -21.66 5.09 -8.22
C ASN A 200 -22.50 3.85 -7.95
N ALA A 201 -21.89 2.73 -7.52
CA ALA A 201 -22.63 1.51 -7.21
C ALA A 201 -23.57 1.70 -6.00
N ILE A 202 -23.15 2.47 -4.98
CA ILE A 202 -24.02 2.83 -3.85
C ILE A 202 -25.08 3.83 -4.29
N GLN A 203 -24.70 4.88 -4.99
CA GLN A 203 -25.61 5.91 -5.49
C GLN A 203 -26.75 5.32 -6.33
N ASN A 204 -26.44 4.32 -7.15
CA ASN A 204 -27.40 3.62 -8.00
C ASN A 204 -28.07 2.40 -7.33
N ASN A 205 -27.89 2.21 -6.01
CA ASN A 205 -28.46 1.10 -5.22
C ASN A 205 -28.07 -0.32 -5.72
N VAL A 206 -26.98 -0.47 -6.45
CA VAL A 206 -26.41 -1.79 -6.82
C VAL A 206 -25.93 -2.51 -5.57
N ILE A 207 -25.28 -1.75 -4.67
CA ILE A 207 -24.88 -2.15 -3.31
C ILE A 207 -25.39 -1.12 -2.31
N ALA A 208 -25.40 -1.45 -1.02
CA ALA A 208 -25.86 -0.57 0.05
C ALA A 208 -24.71 -0.11 0.98
N ALA A 209 -23.54 -0.74 0.86
CA ALA A 209 -22.42 -0.56 1.79
C ALA A 209 -21.07 -0.84 1.11
N GLY A 210 -20.03 -0.36 1.74
CA GLY A 210 -18.65 -0.72 1.53
C GLY A 210 -17.91 -0.74 2.86
N GLU A 211 -16.60 -0.94 2.83
CA GLU A 211 -15.78 -0.95 4.03
C GLU A 211 -14.46 -0.23 3.74
N ASN A 212 -14.00 0.59 4.69
CA ASN A 212 -12.74 1.33 4.56
C ASN A 212 -12.31 1.98 5.89
N GLU A 213 -11.08 2.48 5.91
CA GLU A 213 -10.55 3.42 6.88
C GLU A 213 -11.03 4.86 6.60
N ALA A 214 -10.85 5.76 7.57
CA ALA A 214 -11.33 7.13 7.51
C ALA A 214 -10.79 7.92 6.28
N ALA A 215 -9.50 7.76 5.97
CA ALA A 215 -8.87 8.46 4.86
C ALA A 215 -9.48 8.09 3.50
N GLY A 216 -9.79 6.81 3.29
CA GLY A 216 -10.48 6.34 2.08
C GLY A 216 -11.92 6.83 1.99
N VAL A 217 -12.67 6.80 3.11
CA VAL A 217 -14.05 7.33 3.17
C VAL A 217 -14.07 8.81 2.82
N GLU A 218 -13.11 9.60 3.36
CA GLU A 218 -13.00 11.03 3.10
C GLU A 218 -12.62 11.33 1.65
N THR A 219 -11.52 10.74 1.16
CA THR A 219 -10.97 11.03 -0.17
C THR A 219 -11.91 10.63 -1.29
N MET A 220 -12.58 9.48 -1.16
CA MET A 220 -13.55 8.99 -2.14
C MET A 220 -14.95 9.55 -1.94
N LYS A 221 -15.15 10.40 -0.94
CA LYS A 221 -16.44 11.03 -0.58
C LYS A 221 -17.58 10.01 -0.37
N PHE A 222 -17.25 8.83 0.12
CA PHE A 222 -18.26 7.79 0.33
C PHE A 222 -19.35 8.23 1.31
N TYR A 223 -19.05 9.18 2.21
CA TYR A 223 -20.02 9.79 3.12
C TYR A 223 -21.19 10.48 2.40
N GLU A 224 -21.05 10.89 1.13
CA GLU A 224 -22.17 11.54 0.38
C GLU A 224 -23.26 10.51 0.01
N VAL A 225 -22.91 9.27 -0.21
CA VAL A 225 -23.83 8.19 -0.64
C VAL A 225 -24.06 7.14 0.46
N ALA A 226 -23.22 7.08 1.47
CA ALA A 226 -23.25 6.14 2.59
C ALA A 226 -22.76 6.82 3.89
N PRO A 227 -23.56 7.73 4.48
CA PRO A 227 -23.12 8.59 5.58
C PRO A 227 -23.05 7.89 6.95
N HIS A 228 -23.44 6.62 7.06
CA HIS A 228 -23.45 5.88 8.33
C HIS A 228 -22.25 4.95 8.41
N LEU A 229 -21.33 5.22 9.34
CA LEU A 229 -20.16 4.39 9.60
C LEU A 229 -20.42 3.48 10.80
N ALA A 230 -20.73 2.21 10.54
CA ALA A 230 -20.84 1.20 11.58
C ALA A 230 -19.44 0.82 12.08
N MET A 231 -19.17 1.06 13.35
CA MET A 231 -17.87 0.86 13.99
C MET A 231 -17.60 -0.63 14.24
N THR A 232 -17.45 -1.37 13.14
CA THR A 232 -17.19 -2.81 13.15
C THR A 232 -15.75 -3.16 13.48
N GLU A 233 -14.80 -2.26 13.20
CA GLU A 233 -13.37 -2.41 13.49
C GLU A 233 -12.86 -3.80 13.09
N HIS A 234 -13.27 -4.25 11.91
CA HIS A 234 -13.07 -5.63 11.46
C HIS A 234 -11.69 -5.88 10.87
N ALA A 235 -10.94 -4.82 10.53
CA ALA A 235 -9.57 -4.95 10.03
C ALA A 235 -8.77 -3.67 10.28
N ILE A 236 -7.45 -3.80 10.19
CA ILE A 236 -6.51 -2.69 10.09
C ILE A 236 -6.12 -2.57 8.62
N THR A 237 -6.08 -1.37 8.10
CA THR A 237 -5.54 -1.12 6.75
C THR A 237 -4.06 -1.43 6.73
N ILE A 238 -3.66 -2.37 5.89
CA ILE A 238 -2.25 -2.71 5.67
C ILE A 238 -1.93 -2.45 4.21
N ARG A 239 -0.86 -1.68 3.99
CA ARG A 239 -0.41 -1.30 2.65
C ARG A 239 1.10 -1.49 2.54
N PRO A 240 1.55 -2.64 2.01
CA PRO A 240 2.96 -2.82 1.68
C PRO A 240 3.44 -1.77 0.67
N ILE A 241 4.62 -1.22 0.95
CA ILE A 241 5.42 -0.54 -0.07
C ILE A 241 6.07 -1.64 -0.90
N CYS A 242 5.75 -1.65 -2.18
CA CYS A 242 6.17 -2.66 -3.13
C CYS A 242 7.24 -2.09 -4.07
N PHE A 243 8.19 -2.93 -4.46
CA PHE A 243 9.23 -2.57 -5.43
C PHE A 243 9.40 -3.68 -6.48
N SER A 244 9.50 -3.31 -7.76
CA SER A 244 9.72 -4.27 -8.86
C SER A 244 11.03 -5.02 -8.68
N GLY A 245 10.98 -6.34 -8.59
CA GLY A 245 12.18 -7.18 -8.51
C GLY A 245 13.03 -7.10 -9.77
N LYS A 246 12.42 -6.90 -10.93
CA LYS A 246 13.14 -6.72 -12.19
C LYS A 246 13.95 -5.43 -12.18
N THR A 247 13.33 -4.32 -11.81
CA THR A 247 14.06 -3.05 -11.65
C THR A 247 15.14 -3.18 -10.58
N PHE A 248 14.79 -3.74 -9.40
CA PHE A 248 15.71 -3.88 -8.27
C PHE A 248 17.03 -4.57 -8.64
N LYS A 249 16.96 -5.67 -9.43
CA LYS A 249 18.15 -6.42 -9.89
C LYS A 249 19.07 -5.62 -10.80
N THR A 250 18.57 -4.55 -11.42
CA THR A 250 19.40 -3.68 -12.31
C THR A 250 20.07 -2.53 -11.55
N LEU A 251 19.64 -2.27 -10.31
CA LEU A 251 20.18 -1.18 -9.51
C LEU A 251 21.59 -1.48 -9.00
N PRO A 252 22.47 -0.46 -8.86
CA PRO A 252 23.73 -0.60 -8.13
C PRO A 252 23.47 -1.07 -6.69
N LYS A 253 24.42 -1.81 -6.12
CA LYS A 253 24.27 -2.43 -4.79
C LYS A 253 23.97 -1.43 -3.69
N ASP A 254 24.65 -0.29 -3.67
CA ASP A 254 24.42 0.79 -2.71
C ASP A 254 23.00 1.41 -2.84
N LEU A 255 22.44 1.47 -4.05
CA LEU A 255 21.04 1.90 -4.24
C LEU A 255 20.06 0.80 -3.81
N GLN A 256 20.36 -0.48 -4.06
CA GLN A 256 19.54 -1.58 -3.54
C GLN A 256 19.44 -1.52 -1.99
N ASP A 257 20.57 -1.31 -1.31
CA ASP A 257 20.61 -1.19 0.15
C ASP A 257 19.83 0.04 0.65
N ALA A 258 19.96 1.18 -0.07
CA ALA A 258 19.19 2.39 0.19
C ALA A 258 17.66 2.16 0.04
N VAL A 259 17.22 1.47 -1.01
CA VAL A 259 15.82 1.14 -1.28
C VAL A 259 15.22 0.28 -0.14
N ILE A 260 15.92 -0.78 0.27
CA ILE A 260 15.43 -1.65 1.35
C ILE A 260 15.34 -0.90 2.68
N LYS A 261 16.37 -0.13 3.02
CA LYS A 261 16.38 0.66 4.26
C LYS A 261 15.28 1.72 4.25
N ALA A 262 15.17 2.47 3.16
CA ALA A 262 14.17 3.51 2.98
C ALA A 262 12.73 2.93 3.03
N GLY A 263 12.49 1.77 2.43
CA GLY A 263 11.19 1.11 2.45
C GLY A 263 10.71 0.79 3.85
N LYS A 264 11.57 0.22 4.69
CA LYS A 264 11.26 -0.08 6.09
C LYS A 264 10.90 1.17 6.89
N GLU A 265 11.70 2.22 6.79
CA GLU A 265 11.50 3.47 7.53
C GLU A 265 10.27 4.24 7.01
N ALA A 266 10.06 4.29 5.69
CA ALA A 266 8.88 4.92 5.11
C ALA A 266 7.59 4.17 5.46
N GLY A 267 7.65 2.83 5.55
CA GLY A 267 6.54 2.03 6.04
C GLY A 267 6.18 2.36 7.48
N ALA A 268 7.16 2.44 8.37
CA ALA A 268 6.94 2.85 9.77
C ALA A 268 6.36 4.27 9.88
N TYR A 269 6.90 5.21 9.10
CA TYR A 269 6.37 6.57 9.00
C TYR A 269 4.90 6.57 8.52
N GLY A 270 4.57 5.81 7.47
CA GLY A 270 3.21 5.70 6.94
C GLY A 270 2.22 5.15 7.98
N ARG A 271 2.64 4.14 8.79
CA ARG A 271 1.82 3.63 9.90
C ARG A 271 1.55 4.71 10.96
N GLN A 272 2.58 5.45 11.33
CA GLN A 272 2.42 6.53 12.31
C GLN A 272 1.48 7.62 11.81
N ILE A 273 1.62 8.07 10.57
CA ILE A 273 0.77 9.12 10.01
C ILE A 273 -0.67 8.65 9.93
N GLU A 274 -0.95 7.51 9.29
CA GLU A 274 -2.33 7.06 9.09
C GLU A 274 -3.03 6.78 10.41
N SER A 275 -2.40 6.08 11.35
CA SER A 275 -3.00 5.78 12.65
C SER A 275 -3.25 7.05 13.49
N SER A 276 -2.41 8.07 13.37
CA SER A 276 -2.63 9.35 14.08
C SER A 276 -3.70 10.22 13.45
N GLU A 277 -3.91 10.12 12.14
CA GLU A 277 -4.91 10.90 11.40
C GLU A 277 -6.30 10.24 11.38
N ASP A 278 -6.40 8.91 11.57
CA ASP A 278 -7.64 8.15 11.36
C ASP A 278 -8.80 8.68 12.23
N GLU A 279 -8.63 8.76 13.55
CA GLU A 279 -9.65 9.30 14.46
C GLU A 279 -9.91 10.79 14.22
N GLN A 280 -8.86 11.57 13.90
CA GLN A 280 -9.01 13.00 13.62
C GLN A 280 -9.90 13.25 12.41
N LYS A 281 -9.76 12.44 11.34
CA LYS A 281 -10.60 12.49 10.14
C LYS A 281 -12.05 12.10 10.44
N LEU A 282 -12.26 11.04 11.23
CA LEU A 282 -13.61 10.64 11.65
C LEU A 282 -14.30 11.76 12.44
N VAL A 283 -13.62 12.34 13.42
CA VAL A 283 -14.13 13.47 14.21
C VAL A 283 -14.43 14.69 13.32
N ALA A 284 -13.58 15.01 12.35
CA ALA A 284 -13.78 16.15 11.45
C ALA A 284 -15.00 15.93 10.53
N MET A 285 -15.14 14.73 9.95
CA MET A 285 -16.30 14.39 9.12
C MET A 285 -17.60 14.39 9.94
N GLU A 286 -17.59 13.91 11.17
CA GLU A 286 -18.76 13.90 12.06
C GLU A 286 -19.16 15.31 12.47
N LYS A 287 -18.20 16.15 12.91
CA LYS A 287 -18.47 17.57 13.27
C LYS A 287 -19.00 18.39 12.10
N SER A 288 -18.56 18.09 10.88
CA SER A 288 -19.06 18.77 9.67
C SER A 288 -20.41 18.23 9.17
N GLY A 289 -20.99 17.23 9.84
CA GLY A 289 -22.25 16.60 9.45
C GLY A 289 -22.17 15.68 8.24
N LYS A 290 -20.97 15.39 7.74
CA LYS A 290 -20.75 14.51 6.58
C LYS A 290 -20.95 13.04 6.91
N LEU A 291 -20.58 12.63 8.12
CA LEU A 291 -20.59 11.24 8.56
C LEU A 291 -21.28 11.11 9.92
N LYS A 292 -21.94 9.96 10.16
CA LYS A 292 -22.50 9.57 11.45
C LYS A 292 -21.86 8.27 11.89
N ARG A 293 -21.09 8.28 12.96
CA ARG A 293 -20.58 7.06 13.58
C ARG A 293 -21.71 6.33 14.29
N VAL A 294 -21.83 5.04 14.02
CA VAL A 294 -22.86 4.16 14.57
C VAL A 294 -22.18 3.03 15.35
N PRO A 295 -22.35 2.94 16.67
CA PRO A 295 -21.79 1.85 17.45
C PRO A 295 -22.29 0.49 16.95
N PHE A 296 -21.38 -0.45 16.68
CA PHE A 296 -21.71 -1.81 16.28
C PHE A 296 -21.57 -2.74 17.49
N LYS A 297 -22.72 -3.22 18.03
CA LYS A 297 -22.79 -3.93 19.31
C LYS A 297 -22.25 -5.35 19.24
N ASP A 298 -22.28 -5.99 18.07
CA ASP A 298 -22.05 -7.42 17.91
C ASP A 298 -20.65 -7.75 17.33
N ARG A 299 -19.66 -6.84 17.48
CA ARG A 299 -18.30 -7.06 16.95
C ARG A 299 -17.71 -8.41 17.39
N ALA A 300 -17.82 -8.76 18.66
CA ALA A 300 -17.31 -10.02 19.18
C ALA A 300 -18.04 -11.24 18.60
N ALA A 301 -19.36 -11.14 18.41
CA ALA A 301 -20.15 -12.19 17.77
C ALA A 301 -19.81 -12.30 16.28
N MET A 302 -19.61 -11.19 15.58
CA MET A 302 -19.16 -11.17 14.18
C MET A 302 -17.80 -11.87 14.05
N LYS A 303 -16.85 -11.56 14.94
CA LYS A 303 -15.54 -12.24 14.95
C LYS A 303 -15.69 -13.75 15.09
N LYS A 304 -16.52 -14.24 16.02
CA LYS A 304 -16.76 -15.68 16.21
C LYS A 304 -17.32 -16.39 14.97
N LEU A 305 -18.10 -15.69 14.15
CA LEU A 305 -18.57 -16.23 12.87
C LEU A 305 -17.46 -16.29 11.82
N VAL A 306 -16.49 -15.40 11.90
CA VAL A 306 -15.36 -15.29 10.96
C VAL A 306 -14.19 -16.21 11.34
N ASP A 307 -13.93 -16.47 12.60
CA ASP A 307 -12.78 -17.25 13.07
C ASP A 307 -12.61 -18.59 12.33
N PRO A 308 -13.66 -19.43 12.11
CA PRO A 308 -13.52 -20.66 11.34
C PRO A 308 -13.11 -20.44 9.87
N VAL A 309 -13.53 -19.31 9.29
CA VAL A 309 -13.17 -18.95 7.92
C VAL A 309 -11.67 -18.61 7.84
N MET A 310 -11.15 -17.89 8.84
CA MET A 310 -9.74 -17.55 8.92
C MET A 310 -8.86 -18.78 9.12
N GLU A 311 -9.26 -19.69 10.01
CA GLU A 311 -8.55 -20.96 10.24
C GLU A 311 -8.52 -21.83 8.98
N ALA A 312 -9.65 -21.97 8.29
CA ALA A 312 -9.73 -22.72 7.04
C ALA A 312 -8.86 -22.09 5.94
N TYR A 313 -8.88 -20.77 5.83
CA TYR A 313 -8.07 -20.05 4.86
C TYR A 313 -6.58 -20.17 5.17
N ALA A 314 -6.16 -20.02 6.41
CA ALA A 314 -4.76 -20.21 6.80
C ALA A 314 -4.25 -21.63 6.42
N LYS A 315 -5.05 -22.67 6.63
CA LYS A 315 -4.74 -24.03 6.18
C LYS A 315 -4.67 -24.16 4.65
N GLU A 316 -5.65 -23.56 3.94
CA GLU A 316 -5.72 -23.59 2.46
C GLU A 316 -4.45 -23.03 1.81
N ILE A 317 -3.87 -21.98 2.41
CA ILE A 317 -2.67 -21.29 1.89
C ILE A 317 -1.35 -21.79 2.52
N GLY A 318 -1.39 -22.78 3.43
CA GLY A 318 -0.20 -23.28 4.16
C GLY A 318 0.36 -22.29 5.18
N ALA A 319 -0.43 -21.36 5.70
CA ALA A 319 -0.04 -20.34 6.69
C ALA A 319 -0.58 -20.62 8.10
N ASP A 320 -1.04 -21.83 8.39
CA ASP A 320 -1.60 -22.25 9.69
C ASP A 320 -0.61 -22.05 10.84
N ALA A 321 0.66 -22.38 10.62
CA ALA A 321 1.71 -22.16 11.62
C ALA A 321 1.96 -20.66 11.87
N ILE A 322 1.90 -19.82 10.84
CA ILE A 322 2.04 -18.36 10.96
C ILE A 322 0.82 -17.81 11.69
N PHE A 323 -0.38 -18.23 11.30
CA PHE A 323 -1.63 -17.83 11.93
C PHE A 323 -1.64 -18.14 13.43
N SER A 324 -1.26 -19.37 13.81
CA SER A 324 -1.15 -19.78 15.21
C SER A 324 -0.18 -18.89 16.01
N LYS A 325 0.97 -18.55 15.44
CA LYS A 325 1.94 -17.63 16.06
C LYS A 325 1.37 -16.22 16.23
N ILE A 326 0.67 -15.70 15.20
CA ILE A 326 0.03 -14.37 15.27
C ILE A 326 -1.02 -14.35 16.38
N VAL A 327 -1.90 -15.34 16.43
CA VAL A 327 -2.95 -15.42 17.46
C VAL A 327 -2.38 -15.51 18.87
N ALA A 328 -1.28 -16.26 19.06
CA ALA A 328 -0.63 -16.45 20.36
C ALA A 328 0.25 -15.25 20.80
N LEU A 329 0.57 -14.34 19.91
CA LEU A 329 1.41 -13.17 20.21
C LEU A 329 0.65 -12.16 21.06
N ASN A 330 1.08 -11.96 22.31
CA ASN A 330 0.43 -11.07 23.30
C ASN A 330 0.93 -9.62 23.20
#